data_a65bbda97d56112d6c848bcca0cc259a
#
_entry.id   a65bbda97d56112d6c848bcca0cc259a
#
_cell.length_a   1.000
_cell.length_b   1.000
_cell.length_c   1.000
_cell.angle_alpha   90.00
_cell.angle_beta   90.00
_cell.angle_gamma   90.00
#
_symmetry.space_group_name_H-M   'P 1'
#
loop_
_entity.id
_entity.type
_entity.pdbx_description
1 polymer ?
#
loop_
_entity_poly.entity_id
_entity_poly.type
_entity_poly.pdbx_seq_one_letter_code
_entity_poly.pdbx_strand_id
1 'polypeptide(L)'
;MLKFCMLVLTTVSYVSPSHVSDANAFVDTIFKRHVPLLVRESRRLYPYSTIGDFSFKVHKNRFTNQDLTVNMTHGQVRGLDTALQRKGDCRAPFFRGGLSVVVCNLTMRGLNITFTSLASRDPQFASWKTILVNIDMTDSVVQLEAKAPVGEGHGTLRAFVIKDMQLDFTYDSDLSLNKSSREKFKEEISAKVKEGLRPIFSEYVSLVRHALRYYHTP
;
A
#
# COMPACT_ATOMS: atom_id res chain seq x y z
N MET A 1 47.08 -46.02 16.95
CA MET A 1 45.80 -45.33 17.05
C MET A 1 45.92 -43.92 16.51
N LEU A 2 45.57 -43.70 15.24
CA LEU A 2 45.63 -42.40 14.56
C LEU A 2 44.26 -41.71 14.77
N LYS A 3 44.22 -40.58 15.49
CA LYS A 3 43.06 -39.76 15.64
C LYS A 3 42.94 -38.85 14.40
N PHE A 4 41.96 -39.13 13.53
CA PHE A 4 41.60 -38.29 12.40
C PHE A 4 40.82 -37.08 12.97
N CYS A 5 41.44 -35.89 12.91
CA CYS A 5 40.80 -34.63 13.24
C CYS A 5 40.08 -34.15 11.99
N MET A 6 38.73 -34.31 11.93
CA MET A 6 37.91 -33.80 10.86
C MET A 6 37.77 -32.27 11.02
N LEU A 7 38.46 -31.53 10.17
CA LEU A 7 38.32 -30.07 10.06
C LEU A 7 37.02 -29.78 9.29
N VAL A 8 35.96 -29.38 9.99
CA VAL A 8 34.74 -28.89 9.37
C VAL A 8 34.98 -27.45 8.92
N LEU A 9 35.27 -27.26 7.63
CA LEU A 9 35.32 -25.96 7.00
C LEU A 9 33.87 -25.43 6.81
N THR A 10 33.41 -24.60 7.75
CA THR A 10 32.20 -23.80 7.56
C THR A 10 32.53 -22.68 6.57
N THR A 11 32.10 -22.85 5.32
CA THR A 11 32.13 -21.77 4.34
C THR A 11 31.07 -20.74 4.73
N VAL A 12 31.49 -19.69 5.41
CA VAL A 12 30.67 -18.49 5.60
C VAL A 12 30.61 -17.79 4.24
N SER A 13 29.46 -17.90 3.58
CA SER A 13 29.20 -17.14 2.35
C SER A 13 29.15 -15.65 2.71
N TYR A 14 30.25 -14.94 2.51
CA TYR A 14 30.29 -13.48 2.59
C TYR A 14 29.44 -12.92 1.46
N VAL A 15 28.22 -12.45 1.80
CA VAL A 15 27.42 -11.62 0.89
C VAL A 15 28.14 -10.29 0.76
N SER A 16 28.62 -9.97 -0.45
CA SER A 16 29.31 -8.71 -0.70
C SER A 16 28.36 -7.52 -0.45
N PRO A 17 28.76 -6.52 0.36
CA PRO A 17 27.95 -5.33 0.63
C PRO A 17 27.50 -4.57 -0.64
N SER A 18 28.30 -4.66 -1.72
CA SER A 18 27.99 -4.06 -3.02
C SER A 18 26.63 -4.51 -3.60
N HIS A 19 26.31 -5.80 -3.50
CA HIS A 19 25.07 -6.33 -4.08
C HIS A 19 23.79 -5.82 -3.38
N VAL A 20 23.84 -5.56 -2.07
CA VAL A 20 22.71 -4.96 -1.34
C VAL A 20 22.55 -3.49 -1.73
N SER A 21 23.67 -2.76 -1.84
CA SER A 21 23.69 -1.37 -2.28
C SER A 21 23.10 -1.22 -3.69
N ASP A 22 23.46 -2.11 -4.61
CA ASP A 22 22.99 -2.09 -6.00
C ASP A 22 21.47 -2.35 -6.07
N ALA A 23 20.98 -3.33 -5.30
CA ALA A 23 19.56 -3.60 -5.18
C ALA A 23 18.79 -2.42 -4.58
N ASN A 24 19.35 -1.77 -3.56
CA ASN A 24 18.79 -0.56 -2.97
C ASN A 24 18.69 0.58 -3.98
N ALA A 25 19.77 0.86 -4.70
CA ALA A 25 19.84 1.92 -5.70
C ALA A 25 18.86 1.66 -6.85
N PHE A 26 18.76 0.41 -7.31
CA PHE A 26 17.78 -0.01 -8.31
C PHE A 26 16.35 0.29 -7.87
N VAL A 27 15.94 -0.20 -6.68
CA VAL A 27 14.58 -0.01 -6.17
C VAL A 27 14.29 1.46 -5.91
N ASP A 28 15.25 2.20 -5.35
CA ASP A 28 15.11 3.64 -5.13
C ASP A 28 14.93 4.41 -6.45
N THR A 29 15.65 4.03 -7.52
CA THR A 29 15.49 4.63 -8.84
C THR A 29 14.10 4.37 -9.41
N ILE A 30 13.60 3.15 -9.31
CA ILE A 30 12.24 2.80 -9.77
C ILE A 30 11.18 3.62 -9.03
N PHE A 31 11.19 3.64 -7.70
CA PHE A 31 10.12 4.23 -6.91
C PHE A 31 10.26 5.73 -6.63
N LYS A 32 11.47 6.32 -6.77
CA LYS A 32 11.67 7.77 -6.60
C LYS A 32 11.65 8.55 -7.92
N ARG A 33 11.90 7.87 -9.06
CA ARG A 33 11.98 8.57 -10.36
C ARG A 33 10.96 8.06 -11.38
N HIS A 34 10.93 6.75 -11.65
CA HIS A 34 10.21 6.24 -12.82
C HIS A 34 8.72 6.02 -12.55
N VAL A 35 8.37 5.36 -11.47
CA VAL A 35 6.96 5.16 -11.10
C VAL A 35 6.25 6.50 -10.87
N PRO A 36 6.82 7.49 -10.15
CA PRO A 36 6.22 8.81 -10.03
C PRO A 36 5.88 9.49 -11.37
N LEU A 37 6.77 9.43 -12.34
CA LEU A 37 6.52 10.00 -13.67
C LEU A 37 5.34 9.30 -14.36
N LEU A 38 5.34 7.97 -14.39
CA LEU A 38 4.27 7.19 -15.00
C LEU A 38 2.91 7.43 -14.30
N VAL A 39 2.92 7.57 -12.97
CA VAL A 39 1.69 7.91 -12.22
C VAL A 39 1.16 9.27 -12.63
N ARG A 40 2.03 10.29 -12.76
CA ARG A 40 1.65 11.65 -13.16
C ARG A 40 1.11 11.73 -14.59
N GLU A 41 1.54 10.84 -15.47
CA GLU A 41 1.02 10.70 -16.84
C GLU A 41 -0.32 9.94 -16.89
N SER A 42 -0.66 9.18 -15.84
CA SER A 42 -1.90 8.42 -15.77
C SER A 42 -3.07 9.30 -15.33
N ARG A 43 -4.01 9.58 -16.22
CA ARG A 43 -5.25 10.32 -15.92
C ARG A 43 -6.15 9.61 -14.88
N ARG A 44 -5.93 8.33 -14.61
CA ARG A 44 -6.70 7.56 -13.63
C ARG A 44 -6.11 7.64 -12.23
N LEU A 45 -4.81 7.93 -12.11
CA LEU A 45 -4.10 7.93 -10.85
C LEU A 45 -3.71 9.34 -10.37
N TYR A 46 -3.60 10.30 -11.28
CA TYR A 46 -3.12 11.65 -10.99
C TYR A 46 -4.05 12.73 -11.57
N PRO A 47 -4.32 13.81 -10.84
CA PRO A 47 -3.82 14.17 -9.51
C PRO A 47 -4.50 13.42 -8.35
N TYR A 48 -5.57 12.69 -8.63
CA TYR A 48 -6.26 11.80 -7.69
C TYR A 48 -6.94 10.67 -8.44
N SER A 49 -7.16 9.57 -7.74
CA SER A 49 -8.01 8.47 -8.18
C SER A 49 -9.32 8.47 -7.41
N THR A 50 -10.38 7.90 -7.97
CA THR A 50 -11.70 7.89 -7.35
C THR A 50 -12.04 6.54 -6.73
N ILE A 51 -12.63 6.56 -5.54
CA ILE A 51 -13.33 5.41 -4.95
C ILE A 51 -14.82 5.64 -5.13
N GLY A 52 -15.52 4.61 -5.62
CA GLY A 52 -16.98 4.68 -5.80
C GLY A 52 -17.73 4.96 -4.50
N ASP A 53 -18.89 5.57 -4.63
CA ASP A 53 -19.77 5.86 -3.50
C ASP A 53 -20.26 4.57 -2.84
N PHE A 54 -20.42 4.59 -1.53
CA PHE A 54 -20.95 3.48 -0.76
C PHE A 54 -21.73 3.96 0.46
N SER A 55 -22.59 3.10 0.97
CA SER A 55 -23.34 3.37 2.20
C SER A 55 -23.23 2.20 3.16
N PHE A 56 -23.38 2.50 4.45
CA PHE A 56 -23.42 1.50 5.51
C PHE A 56 -24.24 1.99 6.71
N LYS A 57 -24.53 1.07 7.63
CA LYS A 57 -25.23 1.37 8.87
C LYS A 57 -24.40 0.94 10.07
N VAL A 58 -24.26 1.83 11.04
CA VAL A 58 -23.76 1.49 12.36
C VAL A 58 -24.97 1.21 13.24
N HIS A 59 -25.18 -0.06 13.55
CA HIS A 59 -26.36 -0.47 14.34
C HIS A 59 -26.30 0.08 15.75
N LYS A 60 -27.50 0.40 16.27
CA LYS A 60 -27.69 0.80 17.65
C LYS A 60 -27.06 -0.20 18.63
N ASN A 61 -26.64 0.30 19.74
CA ASN A 61 -26.13 -0.50 20.84
C ASN A 61 -26.87 -0.12 22.12
N ARG A 62 -26.51 -0.72 23.29
CA ARG A 62 -27.17 -0.43 24.60
C ARG A 62 -27.13 1.05 24.99
N PHE A 63 -26.28 1.86 24.37
CA PHE A 63 -26.10 3.29 24.69
C PHE A 63 -26.65 4.22 23.61
N THR A 64 -26.99 3.72 22.44
CA THR A 64 -27.55 4.48 21.34
C THR A 64 -28.90 3.90 20.93
N ASN A 65 -29.94 4.69 21.01
CA ASN A 65 -31.31 4.23 20.70
C ASN A 65 -31.60 4.15 19.19
N GLN A 66 -30.74 4.64 18.36
CA GLN A 66 -30.95 4.75 16.91
C GLN A 66 -29.73 4.26 16.12
N ASP A 67 -29.99 3.67 14.96
CA ASP A 67 -28.96 3.32 13.97
C ASP A 67 -28.38 4.61 13.37
N LEU A 68 -27.10 4.59 12.98
CA LEU A 68 -26.50 5.65 12.17
C LEU A 68 -26.40 5.16 10.72
N THR A 69 -27.08 5.82 9.80
CA THR A 69 -26.93 5.62 8.36
C THR A 69 -25.89 6.59 7.84
N VAL A 70 -24.95 6.09 7.04
CA VAL A 70 -23.84 6.87 6.47
C VAL A 70 -23.77 6.62 4.98
N ASN A 71 -23.76 7.71 4.21
CA ASN A 71 -23.53 7.69 2.76
C ASN A 71 -22.20 8.37 2.50
N MET A 72 -21.23 7.61 1.96
CA MET A 72 -19.90 8.08 1.61
C MET A 72 -19.88 8.41 0.12
N THR A 73 -19.56 9.64 -0.24
CA THR A 73 -19.54 10.14 -1.61
C THR A 73 -18.26 10.88 -1.92
N HIS A 74 -17.98 11.07 -3.21
CA HIS A 74 -16.82 11.82 -3.71
C HIS A 74 -15.48 11.30 -3.15
N GLY A 75 -15.32 9.98 -3.08
CA GLY A 75 -14.08 9.36 -2.63
C GLY A 75 -12.91 9.71 -3.55
N GLN A 76 -11.86 10.32 -2.99
CA GLN A 76 -10.63 10.69 -3.71
C GLN A 76 -9.40 10.14 -3.00
N VAL A 77 -8.49 9.54 -3.76
CA VAL A 77 -7.19 9.03 -3.31
C VAL A 77 -6.09 9.87 -3.91
N ARG A 78 -5.28 10.50 -3.09
CA ARG A 78 -4.17 11.39 -3.49
C ARG A 78 -2.83 10.85 -3.00
N GLY A 79 -1.74 11.32 -3.62
CA GLY A 79 -0.38 10.97 -3.20
C GLY A 79 0.16 9.65 -3.78
N LEU A 80 -0.50 9.07 -4.80
CA LEU A 80 -0.07 7.84 -5.44
C LEU A 80 1.31 7.95 -6.10
N ASP A 81 1.70 9.15 -6.53
CA ASP A 81 3.01 9.40 -7.16
C ASP A 81 4.19 9.36 -6.18
N THR A 82 3.94 9.51 -4.89
CA THR A 82 5.00 9.57 -3.86
C THR A 82 4.84 8.52 -2.75
N ALA A 83 3.79 7.70 -2.83
CA ALA A 83 3.37 6.83 -1.73
C ALA A 83 4.36 5.73 -1.37
N LEU A 84 5.06 5.17 -2.37
CA LEU A 84 5.92 4.01 -2.15
C LEU A 84 7.39 4.41 -2.04
N GLN A 85 7.99 4.00 -0.93
CA GLN A 85 9.41 4.18 -0.65
C GLN A 85 10.00 2.90 -0.07
N ARG A 86 11.29 2.65 -0.32
CA ARG A 86 11.98 1.49 0.26
C ARG A 86 12.02 1.58 1.79
N LYS A 87 11.73 0.45 2.45
CA LYS A 87 11.76 0.29 3.90
C LYS A 87 12.94 -0.59 4.30
N GLY A 88 14.00 0.03 4.81
CA GLY A 88 15.25 -0.68 5.15
C GLY A 88 16.00 -1.17 3.91
N ASP A 89 16.95 -2.07 4.10
CA ASP A 89 17.73 -2.66 3.01
C ASP A 89 16.96 -3.76 2.29
N CYS A 90 17.14 -3.85 0.99
CA CYS A 90 16.73 -5.00 0.20
C CYS A 90 17.51 -6.23 0.65
N ARG A 91 16.96 -7.42 0.42
CA ARG A 91 17.74 -8.63 0.56
C ARG A 91 18.84 -8.65 -0.50
N ALA A 92 19.99 -9.23 -0.17
CA ALA A 92 21.02 -9.46 -1.17
C ALA A 92 20.40 -10.20 -2.36
N PRO A 93 20.63 -9.71 -3.60
CA PRO A 93 20.17 -10.40 -4.79
C PRO A 93 20.67 -11.84 -4.81
N PHE A 94 19.82 -12.76 -5.24
CA PHE A 94 20.20 -14.15 -5.37
C PHE A 94 19.87 -14.66 -6.77
N PHE A 95 20.65 -15.65 -7.21
CA PHE A 95 20.49 -16.24 -8.55
C PHE A 95 19.64 -17.49 -8.47
N ARG A 96 18.63 -17.57 -9.34
CA ARG A 96 17.77 -18.75 -9.45
C ARG A 96 17.44 -19.00 -10.93
N GLY A 97 17.92 -20.14 -11.46
CA GLY A 97 17.62 -20.55 -12.84
C GLY A 97 18.08 -19.54 -13.88
N GLY A 98 19.28 -18.96 -13.75
CA GLY A 98 19.81 -17.94 -14.66
C GLY A 98 19.19 -16.55 -14.50
N LEU A 99 18.39 -16.34 -13.47
CA LEU A 99 17.75 -15.05 -13.17
C LEU A 99 18.32 -14.47 -11.86
N SER A 100 18.59 -13.17 -11.87
CA SER A 100 18.82 -12.38 -10.66
C SER A 100 17.47 -12.01 -10.05
N VAL A 101 17.31 -12.19 -8.75
CA VAL A 101 16.07 -11.89 -8.02
C VAL A 101 16.35 -10.87 -6.94
N VAL A 102 15.61 -9.75 -6.96
CA VAL A 102 15.65 -8.67 -5.97
C VAL A 102 14.37 -8.71 -5.14
N VAL A 103 14.52 -8.76 -3.82
CA VAL A 103 13.40 -8.76 -2.88
C VAL A 103 13.56 -7.59 -1.91
N CYS A 104 12.57 -6.70 -1.87
CA CYS A 104 12.58 -5.53 -1.00
C CYS A 104 11.24 -5.33 -0.29
N ASN A 105 11.31 -4.78 0.91
CA ASN A 105 10.14 -4.24 1.55
C ASN A 105 10.03 -2.73 1.22
N LEU A 106 8.81 -2.32 0.89
CA LEU A 106 8.47 -0.93 0.68
C LEU A 106 7.50 -0.51 1.78
N THR A 107 7.56 0.74 2.18
CA THR A 107 6.53 1.37 2.99
C THR A 107 5.60 2.15 2.09
N MET A 108 4.31 2.12 2.40
CA MET A 108 3.31 2.93 1.73
C MET A 108 2.82 3.97 2.74
N ARG A 109 3.22 5.21 2.54
CA ARG A 109 2.89 6.35 3.40
C ARG A 109 2.45 7.53 2.56
N GLY A 110 1.62 8.43 3.16
CA GLY A 110 1.24 9.67 2.51
C GLY A 110 0.16 9.52 1.44
N LEU A 111 -0.45 8.33 1.31
CA LEU A 111 -1.73 8.22 0.63
C LEU A 111 -2.80 8.84 1.52
N ASN A 112 -3.45 9.87 1.00
CA ASN A 112 -4.57 10.53 1.64
C ASN A 112 -5.86 10.21 0.89
N ILE A 113 -6.88 9.76 1.62
CA ILE A 113 -8.18 9.39 1.08
C ILE A 113 -9.23 10.27 1.74
N THR A 114 -9.99 10.99 0.94
CA THR A 114 -11.03 11.90 1.43
C THR A 114 -12.39 11.51 0.92
N PHE A 115 -13.41 11.68 1.77
CA PHE A 115 -14.82 11.53 1.40
C PHE A 115 -15.63 12.71 1.93
N THR A 116 -16.63 13.11 1.16
CA THR A 116 -17.77 13.87 1.68
C THR A 116 -18.82 12.87 2.10
N SER A 117 -19.25 12.92 3.35
CA SER A 117 -20.18 11.94 3.90
C SER A 117 -21.44 12.61 4.40
N LEU A 118 -22.57 11.97 4.17
CA LEU A 118 -23.86 12.34 4.74
C LEU A 118 -24.21 11.31 5.81
N ALA A 119 -24.42 11.76 7.04
CA ALA A 119 -24.76 10.90 8.17
C ALA A 119 -26.07 11.32 8.80
N SER A 120 -26.95 10.36 9.08
CA SER A 120 -28.23 10.59 9.77
C SER A 120 -28.54 9.46 10.74
N ARG A 121 -29.06 9.82 11.91
CA ARG A 121 -29.62 8.86 12.87
C ARG A 121 -31.09 8.60 12.61
N ASP A 122 -31.75 9.50 11.92
CA ASP A 122 -33.14 9.39 11.52
C ASP A 122 -33.32 9.80 10.06
N PRO A 123 -33.10 8.86 9.12
CA PRO A 123 -33.21 9.15 7.70
C PRO A 123 -34.63 9.56 7.26
N GLN A 124 -35.66 9.21 8.04
CA GLN A 124 -37.06 9.50 7.69
C GLN A 124 -37.41 10.97 7.92
N PHE A 125 -36.77 11.62 8.89
CA PHE A 125 -36.99 13.03 9.20
C PHE A 125 -35.94 13.96 8.56
N ALA A 126 -35.14 13.43 7.59
CA ALA A 126 -34.23 14.20 6.74
C ALA A 126 -33.17 15.05 7.49
N SER A 127 -32.82 14.72 8.72
CA SER A 127 -31.74 15.40 9.44
C SER A 127 -30.38 14.79 9.05
N TRP A 128 -29.92 15.12 7.86
CA TRP A 128 -28.59 14.71 7.37
C TRP A 128 -27.54 15.75 7.77
N LYS A 129 -26.43 15.25 8.33
CA LYS A 129 -25.25 16.07 8.58
C LYS A 129 -24.18 15.74 7.55
N THR A 130 -23.61 16.77 6.95
CA THR A 130 -22.42 16.62 6.09
C THR A 130 -21.19 16.57 6.99
N ILE A 131 -20.36 15.57 6.76
CA ILE A 131 -19.07 15.38 7.46
C ILE A 131 -17.99 15.12 6.44
N LEU A 132 -16.81 15.66 6.68
CA LEU A 132 -15.60 15.33 5.95
C LEU A 132 -14.91 14.17 6.68
N VAL A 133 -14.58 13.13 5.94
CA VAL A 133 -13.79 12.01 6.42
C VAL A 133 -12.47 12.01 5.70
N ASN A 134 -11.39 12.09 6.46
CA ASN A 134 -10.03 12.02 5.98
C ASN A 134 -9.37 10.75 6.53
N ILE A 135 -8.72 10.00 5.65
CA ILE A 135 -8.08 8.73 5.96
C ILE A 135 -6.67 8.78 5.44
N ASP A 136 -5.72 8.70 6.35
CA ASP A 136 -4.31 8.66 6.01
C ASP A 136 -3.79 7.23 6.07
N MET A 137 -3.09 6.81 5.02
CA MET A 137 -2.39 5.54 5.04
C MET A 137 -1.05 5.73 5.75
N THR A 138 -0.87 5.00 6.84
CA THR A 138 0.31 5.07 7.68
C THR A 138 1.28 3.92 7.38
N ASP A 139 1.77 3.18 8.34
CA ASP A 139 2.82 2.18 8.24
C ASP A 139 2.47 0.89 7.45
N SER A 140 1.89 1.06 6.27
CA SER A 140 1.58 -0.07 5.39
C SER A 140 2.84 -0.64 4.76
N VAL A 141 2.93 -1.96 4.66
CA VAL A 141 4.11 -2.66 4.13
C VAL A 141 3.75 -3.42 2.86
N VAL A 142 4.57 -3.19 1.82
CA VAL A 142 4.49 -3.90 0.54
C VAL A 142 5.76 -4.69 0.32
N GLN A 143 5.64 -5.97 -0.02
CA GLN A 143 6.76 -6.78 -0.49
C GLN A 143 6.82 -6.73 -2.01
N LEU A 144 7.96 -6.28 -2.52
CA LEU A 144 8.32 -6.29 -3.93
C LEU A 144 9.25 -7.48 -4.21
N GLU A 145 8.97 -8.22 -5.27
CA GLU A 145 9.91 -9.19 -5.84
C GLU A 145 10.00 -8.94 -7.35
N ALA A 146 11.19 -8.60 -7.82
CA ALA A 146 11.52 -8.41 -9.22
C ALA A 146 12.59 -9.40 -9.65
N LYS A 147 12.57 -9.81 -10.91
CA LYS A 147 13.56 -10.70 -11.50
C LYS A 147 13.98 -10.21 -12.88
N ALA A 148 15.25 -10.43 -13.25
CA ALA A 148 15.75 -10.24 -14.61
C ALA A 148 16.79 -11.29 -14.97
N PRO A 149 17.04 -11.56 -16.26
CA PRO A 149 18.18 -12.34 -16.69
C PRO A 149 19.50 -11.72 -16.19
N VAL A 150 20.49 -12.56 -15.93
CA VAL A 150 21.83 -12.08 -15.59
C VAL A 150 22.47 -11.46 -16.83
N GLY A 151 23.02 -10.24 -16.70
CA GLY A 151 23.57 -9.48 -17.79
C GLY A 151 22.57 -8.50 -18.39
N GLU A 152 22.31 -8.59 -19.68
CA GLU A 152 21.38 -7.70 -20.36
C GLU A 152 19.98 -8.30 -20.38
N GLY A 153 19.02 -7.65 -19.72
CA GLY A 153 17.63 -8.12 -19.74
C GLY A 153 16.67 -7.19 -19.04
N HIS A 154 15.42 -7.23 -19.52
CA HIS A 154 14.34 -6.43 -18.92
C HIS A 154 13.87 -7.04 -17.60
N GLY A 155 13.71 -6.21 -16.59
CA GLY A 155 13.13 -6.61 -15.30
C GLY A 155 11.65 -7.01 -15.45
N THR A 156 11.25 -8.02 -14.70
CA THR A 156 9.87 -8.44 -14.62
C THR A 156 9.40 -8.48 -13.16
N LEU A 157 8.20 -7.97 -12.91
CA LEU A 157 7.59 -8.03 -11.59
C LEU A 157 7.10 -9.46 -11.33
N ARG A 158 7.63 -10.09 -10.29
CA ARG A 158 7.18 -11.43 -9.86
C ARG A 158 6.09 -11.34 -8.80
N ALA A 159 6.28 -10.47 -7.80
CA ALA A 159 5.31 -10.26 -6.74
C ALA A 159 5.27 -8.79 -6.31
N PHE A 160 4.06 -8.33 -6.00
CA PHE A 160 3.78 -7.07 -5.34
C PHE A 160 2.66 -7.35 -4.35
N VAL A 161 3.02 -7.57 -3.11
CA VAL A 161 2.09 -8.02 -2.07
C VAL A 161 1.99 -6.98 -0.98
N ILE A 162 0.80 -6.40 -0.82
CA ILE A 162 0.48 -5.54 0.32
C ILE A 162 0.24 -6.47 1.51
N LYS A 163 1.17 -6.47 2.47
CA LYS A 163 1.11 -7.36 3.64
C LYS A 163 0.22 -6.81 4.74
N ASP A 164 0.28 -5.50 4.92
CA ASP A 164 -0.48 -4.80 5.93
C ASP A 164 -0.91 -3.44 5.38
N MET A 165 -2.12 -3.03 5.74
CA MET A 165 -2.69 -1.75 5.34
C MET A 165 -3.28 -1.08 6.58
N GLN A 166 -2.51 -0.15 7.14
CA GLN A 166 -2.91 0.62 8.31
C GLN A 166 -3.50 1.95 7.86
N LEU A 167 -4.69 2.24 8.34
CA LEU A 167 -5.46 3.43 8.04
C LEU A 167 -5.72 4.20 9.32
N ASP A 168 -5.38 5.47 9.33
CA ASP A 168 -5.74 6.40 10.39
C ASP A 168 -6.89 7.32 9.93
N PHE A 169 -7.86 7.55 10.83
CA PHE A 169 -9.11 8.20 10.49
C PHE A 169 -9.27 9.49 11.28
N THR A 170 -9.50 10.58 10.55
CA THR A 170 -9.93 11.86 11.11
C THR A 170 -11.27 12.25 10.48
N TYR A 171 -12.19 12.75 11.28
CA TYR A 171 -13.50 13.23 10.84
C TYR A 171 -14.01 14.30 11.78
N ASP A 172 -14.98 15.07 11.31
CA ASP A 172 -15.56 16.16 12.07
C ASP A 172 -16.16 15.67 13.38
N SER A 173 -15.90 16.40 14.46
CA SER A 173 -16.30 16.04 15.84
C SER A 173 -17.82 15.99 16.08
N ASP A 174 -18.62 16.54 15.15
CA ASP A 174 -20.06 16.67 15.26
C ASP A 174 -20.83 15.35 15.21
N LEU A 175 -20.16 14.24 14.92
CA LEU A 175 -20.79 12.93 14.82
C LEU A 175 -21.16 12.32 16.18
N SER A 176 -20.66 12.85 17.31
CA SER A 176 -20.96 12.42 18.69
C SER A 176 -21.07 10.90 18.85
N LEU A 177 -20.08 10.16 18.32
CA LEU A 177 -20.04 8.70 18.44
C LEU A 177 -19.44 8.28 19.78
N ASN A 178 -20.11 7.38 20.49
CA ASN A 178 -19.47 6.70 21.61
C ASN A 178 -18.36 5.75 21.11
N LYS A 179 -17.50 5.27 22.02
CA LYS A 179 -16.33 4.46 21.67
C LYS A 179 -16.70 3.25 20.78
N SER A 180 -17.70 2.47 21.16
CA SER A 180 -18.13 1.28 20.42
C SER A 180 -18.66 1.60 19.01
N SER A 181 -19.46 2.66 18.87
CA SER A 181 -19.97 3.10 17.57
C SER A 181 -18.86 3.68 16.70
N ARG A 182 -17.84 4.30 17.28
CA ARG A 182 -16.66 4.81 16.58
C ARG A 182 -15.83 3.68 15.98
N GLU A 183 -15.58 2.62 16.75
CA GLU A 183 -14.83 1.46 16.25
C GLU A 183 -15.57 0.79 15.09
N LYS A 184 -16.87 0.55 15.20
CA LYS A 184 -17.69 0.00 14.12
C LYS A 184 -17.70 0.90 12.88
N PHE A 185 -17.81 2.22 13.07
CA PHE A 185 -17.74 3.19 11.98
C PHE A 185 -16.41 3.10 11.22
N LYS A 186 -15.29 3.05 11.95
CA LYS A 186 -13.95 2.89 11.35
C LYS A 186 -13.78 1.54 10.65
N GLU A 187 -14.30 0.46 11.23
CA GLU A 187 -14.24 -0.89 10.67
C GLU A 187 -14.98 -0.97 9.33
N GLU A 188 -16.22 -0.47 9.26
CA GLU A 188 -17.02 -0.45 8.04
C GLU A 188 -16.35 0.36 6.90
N ILE A 189 -15.87 1.56 7.22
CA ILE A 189 -15.16 2.38 6.25
C ILE A 189 -13.88 1.68 5.81
N SER A 190 -13.09 1.13 6.74
CA SER A 190 -11.85 0.44 6.43
C SER A 190 -12.06 -0.71 5.44
N ALA A 191 -13.09 -1.52 5.65
CA ALA A 191 -13.42 -2.63 4.75
C ALA A 191 -13.75 -2.12 3.34
N LYS A 192 -14.60 -1.11 3.23
CA LYS A 192 -15.02 -0.53 1.94
C LYS A 192 -13.89 0.21 1.22
N VAL A 193 -13.07 0.95 1.95
CA VAL A 193 -11.90 1.64 1.40
C VAL A 193 -10.88 0.64 0.87
N LYS A 194 -10.58 -0.43 1.63
CA LYS A 194 -9.68 -1.50 1.17
C LYS A 194 -10.19 -2.18 -0.09
N GLU A 195 -11.49 -2.38 -0.22
CA GLU A 195 -12.14 -2.91 -1.43
C GLU A 195 -11.98 -1.91 -2.60
N GLY A 196 -12.29 -0.63 -2.39
CA GLY A 196 -12.18 0.41 -3.41
C GLY A 196 -10.75 0.71 -3.87
N LEU A 197 -9.75 0.47 -3.02
CA LEU A 197 -8.33 0.62 -3.38
C LEU A 197 -7.80 -0.50 -4.30
N ARG A 198 -8.44 -1.67 -4.35
CA ARG A 198 -7.96 -2.80 -5.17
C ARG A 198 -7.79 -2.46 -6.66
N PRO A 199 -8.78 -1.87 -7.36
CA PRO A 199 -8.60 -1.51 -8.77
C PRO A 199 -7.53 -0.44 -8.96
N ILE A 200 -7.40 0.53 -8.03
CA ILE A 200 -6.38 1.58 -8.05
C ILE A 200 -4.98 0.95 -7.95
N PHE A 201 -4.77 0.04 -7.01
CA PHE A 201 -3.50 -0.66 -6.87
C PHE A 201 -3.22 -1.62 -8.04
N SER A 202 -4.23 -2.20 -8.67
CA SER A 202 -4.05 -3.00 -9.89
C SER A 202 -3.48 -2.16 -11.03
N GLU A 203 -4.00 -0.95 -11.23
CA GLU A 203 -3.47 0.02 -12.20
C GLU A 203 -2.04 0.43 -11.84
N TYR A 204 -1.81 0.80 -10.57
CA TYR A 204 -0.48 1.15 -10.07
C TYR A 204 0.55 0.05 -10.29
N VAL A 205 0.22 -1.20 -10.01
CA VAL A 205 1.08 -2.37 -10.24
C VAL A 205 1.41 -2.55 -11.73
N SER A 206 0.48 -2.19 -12.62
CA SER A 206 0.74 -2.17 -14.06
C SER A 206 1.84 -1.18 -14.43
N LEU A 207 1.83 0.02 -13.82
CA LEU A 207 2.89 1.02 -14.02
C LEU A 207 4.23 0.55 -13.45
N VAL A 208 4.23 -0.13 -12.30
CA VAL A 208 5.44 -0.74 -11.74
C VAL A 208 6.03 -1.78 -12.70
N ARG A 209 5.18 -2.64 -13.29
CA ARG A 209 5.64 -3.59 -14.33
C ARG A 209 6.24 -2.88 -15.53
N HIS A 210 5.63 -1.78 -15.96
CA HIS A 210 6.14 -0.97 -17.06
C HIS A 210 7.50 -0.38 -16.71
N ALA A 211 7.64 0.25 -15.54
CA ALA A 211 8.92 0.80 -15.08
C ALA A 211 10.04 -0.25 -15.05
N LEU A 212 9.75 -1.46 -14.55
CA LEU A 212 10.74 -2.54 -14.47
C LEU A 212 11.22 -3.06 -15.83
N ARG A 213 10.41 -2.93 -16.89
CA ARG A 213 10.82 -3.35 -18.26
C ARG A 213 11.87 -2.45 -18.90
N TYR A 214 11.93 -1.19 -18.47
CA TYR A 214 12.84 -0.21 -19.06
C TYR A 214 14.17 -0.09 -18.32
N TYR A 215 14.30 -0.70 -17.14
CA TYR A 215 15.50 -0.57 -16.30
C TYR A 215 16.10 -1.94 -16.01
N HIS A 216 17.44 -2.02 -16.19
CA HIS A 216 18.19 -3.23 -15.89
C HIS A 216 18.26 -3.44 -14.37
N THR A 217 17.97 -4.65 -13.94
CA THR A 217 18.25 -5.08 -12.56
C THR A 217 19.75 -5.28 -12.37
N PRO A 218 20.29 -4.95 -11.19
CA PRO A 218 21.69 -5.17 -10.88
C PRO A 218 22.08 -6.64 -10.85
#